data_94ac23e3784e1dd73db5170bb4d24f22
#
_entry.id   94ac23e3784e1dd73db5170bb4d24f22
#
_cell.length_a   1.000
_cell.length_b   1.000
_cell.length_c   1.000
_cell.angle_alpha   90.00
_cell.angle_beta   90.00
_cell.angle_gamma   90.00
#
_symmetry.space_group_name_H-M   'P 1'
#
loop_
_entity.id
_entity.type
_entity.pdbx_description
1 polymer ?
#
loop_
_entity_poly.entity_id
_entity_poly.type
_entity_poly.pdbx_seq_one_letter_code
_entity_poly.pdbx_strand_id
1 'polypeptide(L)'
;MADRIVVLGAGGLSLGFFGPELQDEYALTFVDTDAKADLIAHVQRRHEYVTNVAGEKIVPLKVRPVEAFRLDLAEQDQAIREHIAQARIFFTAVGIRNLDSALSYLFERIGGRKEPLFILCAENGEGVADKWRTVFPANLHLCDTVMGRMCRLDERAAPDYAPVEPELAWGVVGEDFHGFPLSDAHRDAKVFHSSAFQFVPEEEFHARERVKLYAHNALHFFVAAMGRLRGAERFSDLAQDAEVTTATRELLEGELAPALWKDCAWRIGRSEFDPYVARMPGRLFSPTLRDHVARGMRGIQEKFAENERVLGGLRLLLRNGVRPNRYYDLLAAGLEVARRDVKPELAAALFEKLPGDEVRREVEARWKKLQ
;
A
#
# COMPACT_ATOMS: atom_id res chain seq x y z
N MET A 1 -8.40 0.87 30.79
CA MET A 1 -8.42 -0.03 29.64
C MET A 1 -7.63 0.66 28.55
N ALA A 2 -6.83 -0.07 27.76
CA ALA A 2 -6.15 0.51 26.60
C ALA A 2 -7.18 1.03 25.60
N ASP A 3 -6.87 2.16 24.92
CA ASP A 3 -7.70 2.66 23.84
C ASP A 3 -7.80 1.61 22.73
N ARG A 4 -8.97 1.51 22.11
CA ARG A 4 -9.22 0.50 21.07
C ARG A 4 -9.08 1.08 19.68
N ILE A 5 -8.48 0.28 18.81
CA ILE A 5 -8.47 0.51 17.35
C ILE A 5 -9.25 -0.61 16.67
N VAL A 6 -10.15 -0.25 15.75
CA VAL A 6 -10.83 -1.20 14.87
C VAL A 6 -10.27 -1.06 13.45
N VAL A 7 -9.88 -2.18 12.86
CA VAL A 7 -9.30 -2.25 11.52
C VAL A 7 -10.25 -3.02 10.61
N LEU A 8 -10.78 -2.37 9.59
CA LEU A 8 -11.54 -3.02 8.53
C LEU A 8 -10.56 -3.58 7.49
N GLY A 9 -10.57 -4.89 7.34
CA GLY A 9 -9.64 -5.66 6.52
C GLY A 9 -8.52 -6.32 7.33
N ALA A 10 -8.48 -7.65 7.41
CA ALA A 10 -7.43 -8.46 8.03
C ALA A 10 -6.43 -8.96 6.96
N GLY A 11 -5.92 -8.03 6.15
CA GLY A 11 -4.95 -8.32 5.08
C GLY A 11 -3.50 -8.22 5.52
N GLY A 12 -2.58 -8.33 4.56
CA GLY A 12 -1.14 -8.23 4.81
C GLY A 12 -0.74 -6.93 5.49
N LEU A 13 -1.34 -5.79 5.11
CA LEU A 13 -1.07 -4.50 5.73
C LEU A 13 -1.50 -4.47 7.21
N SER A 14 -2.72 -4.94 7.48
CA SER A 14 -3.28 -4.95 8.83
C SER A 14 -2.48 -5.85 9.77
N LEU A 15 -2.22 -7.08 9.36
CA LEU A 15 -1.53 -8.08 10.16
C LEU A 15 -0.01 -7.91 10.15
N GLY A 16 0.57 -7.40 9.06
CA GLY A 16 2.01 -7.22 8.91
C GLY A 16 2.53 -5.84 9.30
N PHE A 17 1.65 -4.86 9.53
CA PHE A 17 2.05 -3.50 9.90
C PHE A 17 1.28 -2.98 11.12
N PHE A 18 -0.05 -2.85 11.05
CA PHE A 18 -0.80 -2.24 12.16
C PHE A 18 -0.68 -3.06 13.45
N GLY A 19 -0.78 -4.39 13.33
CA GLY A 19 -0.63 -5.27 14.48
C GLY A 19 0.71 -5.07 15.20
N PRO A 20 1.86 -5.27 14.52
CA PRO A 20 3.18 -5.07 15.11
C PRO A 20 3.42 -3.68 15.69
N GLU A 21 2.96 -2.62 15.01
CA GLU A 21 3.25 -1.24 15.41
C GLU A 21 2.39 -0.73 16.58
N LEU A 22 1.19 -1.30 16.76
CA LEU A 22 0.19 -0.71 17.66
C LEU A 22 -0.18 -1.60 18.87
N GLN A 23 0.23 -2.87 18.87
CA GLN A 23 -0.19 -3.86 19.88
C GLN A 23 0.18 -3.48 21.34
N ASP A 24 1.27 -2.76 21.54
CA ASP A 24 1.77 -2.45 22.89
C ASP A 24 0.99 -1.30 23.53
N GLU A 25 0.28 -0.49 22.76
CA GLU A 25 -0.36 0.73 23.20
C GLU A 25 -1.88 0.71 23.02
N TYR A 26 -2.39 -0.12 22.10
CA TYR A 26 -3.82 -0.22 21.78
C TYR A 26 -4.35 -1.64 21.84
N ALA A 27 -5.62 -1.77 22.21
CA ALA A 27 -6.38 -3.00 21.99
C ALA A 27 -6.83 -3.06 20.52
N LEU A 28 -6.37 -4.08 19.77
CA LEU A 28 -6.63 -4.19 18.35
C LEU A 28 -7.80 -5.12 18.05
N THR A 29 -8.66 -4.72 17.12
CA THR A 29 -9.75 -5.53 16.60
C THR A 29 -9.72 -5.52 15.08
N PHE A 30 -9.58 -6.69 14.46
CA PHE A 30 -9.65 -6.87 13.01
C PHE A 30 -11.04 -7.35 12.60
N VAL A 31 -11.59 -6.78 11.53
CA VAL A 31 -12.89 -7.17 10.98
C VAL A 31 -12.73 -7.41 9.48
N ASP A 32 -13.11 -8.60 9.01
CA ASP A 32 -13.01 -8.94 7.56
C ASP A 32 -14.18 -9.85 7.14
N THR A 33 -14.23 -10.23 5.88
CA THR A 33 -15.20 -11.12 5.28
C THR A 33 -14.79 -12.61 5.41
N ASP A 34 -15.55 -13.50 4.79
CA ASP A 34 -15.32 -14.94 4.75
C ASP A 34 -14.05 -15.38 4.01
N ALA A 35 -13.48 -14.51 3.17
CA ALA A 35 -12.28 -14.83 2.39
C ALA A 35 -11.06 -15.31 3.24
N LYS A 36 -11.08 -15.04 4.55
CA LYS A 36 -10.05 -15.43 5.53
C LYS A 36 -10.65 -16.06 6.77
N ALA A 37 -11.73 -16.82 6.60
CA ALA A 37 -12.53 -17.35 7.70
C ALA A 37 -11.72 -18.16 8.72
N ASP A 38 -10.82 -19.02 8.27
CA ASP A 38 -9.95 -19.85 9.10
C ASP A 38 -8.93 -19.01 9.91
N LEU A 39 -8.31 -18.02 9.25
CA LEU A 39 -7.38 -17.08 9.89
C LEU A 39 -8.09 -16.24 10.96
N ILE A 40 -9.28 -15.71 10.66
CA ILE A 40 -10.07 -14.92 11.61
C ILE A 40 -10.50 -15.80 12.78
N ALA A 41 -11.03 -17.01 12.52
CA ALA A 41 -11.42 -17.96 13.55
C ALA A 41 -10.25 -18.37 14.45
N HIS A 42 -9.04 -18.47 13.90
CA HIS A 42 -7.83 -18.72 14.68
C HIS A 42 -7.55 -17.55 15.62
N VAL A 43 -7.45 -16.32 15.09
CA VAL A 43 -7.17 -15.11 15.90
C VAL A 43 -8.24 -14.93 16.98
N GLN A 44 -9.52 -15.19 16.66
CA GLN A 44 -10.63 -15.12 17.60
C GLN A 44 -10.48 -16.11 18.77
N ARG A 45 -9.98 -17.31 18.52
CA ARG A 45 -9.77 -18.33 19.57
C ARG A 45 -8.54 -18.10 20.43
N ARG A 46 -7.44 -17.58 19.80
CA ARG A 46 -6.13 -17.52 20.43
C ARG A 46 -5.79 -16.13 20.94
N HIS A 47 -6.47 -15.09 20.45
CA HIS A 47 -6.18 -13.69 20.71
C HIS A 47 -4.75 -13.28 20.38
N GLU A 48 -4.12 -14.02 19.47
CA GLU A 48 -2.75 -13.79 18.99
C GLU A 48 -2.53 -14.37 17.60
N TYR A 49 -1.49 -13.89 16.93
CA TYR A 49 -0.96 -14.48 15.70
C TYR A 49 0.53 -14.16 15.55
N VAL A 50 1.21 -14.88 14.65
CA VAL A 50 2.61 -14.61 14.31
C VAL A 50 2.69 -13.88 12.98
N THR A 51 3.49 -12.81 12.93
CA THR A 51 3.93 -12.15 11.69
C THR A 51 5.45 -12.23 11.58
N ASN A 52 5.97 -12.07 10.38
CA ASN A 52 7.40 -12.06 10.12
C ASN A 52 7.86 -10.64 9.77
N VAL A 53 8.88 -10.15 10.43
CA VAL A 53 9.53 -8.88 10.11
C VAL A 53 10.71 -9.17 9.19
N ALA A 54 10.63 -8.65 7.96
CA ALA A 54 11.64 -8.86 6.90
C ALA A 54 12.60 -7.68 6.85
N GLY A 55 13.68 -7.76 7.61
CA GLY A 55 14.84 -6.88 7.57
C GLY A 55 16.04 -7.58 6.89
N GLU A 56 17.23 -7.43 7.42
CA GLU A 56 18.41 -8.23 7.01
C GLU A 56 18.18 -9.72 7.19
N LYS A 57 17.43 -10.08 8.23
CA LYS A 57 16.95 -11.42 8.53
C LYS A 57 15.45 -11.38 8.75
N ILE A 58 14.83 -12.55 8.65
CA ILE A 58 13.42 -12.73 8.98
C ILE A 58 13.32 -13.01 10.47
N VAL A 59 12.53 -12.18 11.18
CA VAL A 59 12.31 -12.31 12.62
C VAL A 59 10.81 -12.53 12.86
N PRO A 60 10.40 -13.70 13.38
CA PRO A 60 9.03 -13.91 13.81
C PRO A 60 8.68 -13.00 14.99
N LEU A 61 7.54 -12.33 14.90
CA LEU A 61 6.98 -11.49 15.95
C LEU A 61 5.57 -11.97 16.30
N LYS A 62 5.34 -12.22 17.59
CA LYS A 62 4.01 -12.53 18.09
C LYS A 62 3.25 -11.23 18.37
N VAL A 63 2.05 -11.10 17.81
CA VAL A 63 1.15 -9.96 17.98
C VAL A 63 0.01 -10.38 18.91
N ARG A 64 -0.14 -9.68 20.06
CA ARG A 64 -1.13 -9.96 21.11
C ARG A 64 -1.24 -8.82 22.11
N PRO A 65 -2.40 -8.61 22.80
CA PRO A 65 -3.68 -9.29 22.53
C PRO A 65 -4.40 -8.67 21.32
N VAL A 66 -5.06 -9.49 20.55
CA VAL A 66 -5.87 -9.05 19.39
C VAL A 66 -7.20 -9.78 19.35
N GLU A 67 -8.22 -9.10 18.82
CA GLU A 67 -9.52 -9.67 18.52
C GLU A 67 -9.75 -9.71 17.00
N ALA A 68 -10.54 -10.65 16.53
CA ALA A 68 -10.93 -10.70 15.13
C ALA A 68 -12.37 -11.16 14.97
N PHE A 69 -13.07 -10.60 13.99
CA PHE A 69 -14.48 -10.92 13.71
C PHE A 69 -14.75 -10.98 12.22
N ARG A 70 -15.74 -11.79 11.86
CA ARG A 70 -16.28 -11.88 10.51
C ARG A 70 -17.54 -11.02 10.41
N LEU A 71 -17.52 -10.06 9.49
CA LEU A 71 -18.66 -9.13 9.31
C LEU A 71 -19.87 -9.75 8.59
N ASP A 72 -19.68 -10.89 7.94
CA ASP A 72 -20.74 -11.65 7.26
C ASP A 72 -21.52 -12.60 8.20
N LEU A 73 -21.08 -12.76 9.45
CA LEU A 73 -21.75 -13.59 10.46
C LEU A 73 -22.64 -12.75 11.37
N ALA A 74 -23.96 -12.93 11.26
CA ALA A 74 -24.94 -12.17 12.03
C ALA A 74 -24.76 -12.29 13.56
N GLU A 75 -24.32 -13.45 14.04
CA GLU A 75 -24.06 -13.71 15.46
C GLU A 75 -22.85 -12.91 16.00
N GLN A 76 -21.98 -12.39 15.13
CA GLN A 76 -20.84 -11.57 15.51
C GLN A 76 -21.12 -10.05 15.43
N ASP A 77 -22.24 -9.63 14.82
CA ASP A 77 -22.56 -8.21 14.62
C ASP A 77 -22.63 -7.42 15.94
N GLN A 78 -23.20 -8.03 16.99
CA GLN A 78 -23.30 -7.37 18.29
C GLN A 78 -21.90 -7.12 18.90
N ALA A 79 -20.99 -8.09 18.85
CA ALA A 79 -19.63 -7.95 19.34
C ALA A 79 -18.85 -6.89 18.52
N ILE A 80 -19.02 -6.89 17.20
CA ILE A 80 -18.41 -5.86 16.33
C ILE A 80 -18.90 -4.48 16.71
N ARG A 81 -20.22 -4.29 16.94
CA ARG A 81 -20.79 -3.00 17.37
C ARG A 81 -20.22 -2.53 18.72
N GLU A 82 -20.05 -3.44 19.67
CA GLU A 82 -19.45 -3.13 20.98
C GLU A 82 -18.01 -2.68 20.85
N HIS A 83 -17.21 -3.31 19.97
CA HIS A 83 -15.84 -2.91 19.68
C HIS A 83 -15.78 -1.55 18.97
N ILE A 84 -16.65 -1.31 17.99
CA ILE A 84 -16.78 -0.02 17.31
C ILE A 84 -17.19 1.08 18.31
N ALA A 85 -18.12 0.79 19.24
CA ALA A 85 -18.55 1.76 20.24
C ALA A 85 -17.43 2.17 21.21
N GLN A 86 -16.46 1.30 21.47
CA GLN A 86 -15.29 1.56 22.32
C GLN A 86 -14.13 2.25 21.58
N ALA A 87 -14.09 2.15 20.25
CA ALA A 87 -12.99 2.67 19.45
C ALA A 87 -13.17 4.17 19.13
N ARG A 88 -12.07 4.88 19.03
CA ARG A 88 -12.01 6.25 18.51
C ARG A 88 -11.13 6.39 17.27
N ILE A 89 -10.31 5.38 17.00
CA ILE A 89 -9.47 5.27 15.80
C ILE A 89 -9.93 4.04 15.02
N PHE A 90 -10.11 4.23 13.73
CA PHE A 90 -10.46 3.19 12.77
C PHE A 90 -9.47 3.21 11.62
N PHE A 91 -9.10 2.03 11.12
CA PHE A 91 -8.36 1.92 9.86
C PHE A 91 -9.19 1.22 8.81
N THR A 92 -9.04 1.64 7.56
CA THR A 92 -9.47 0.86 6.41
C THR A 92 -8.24 0.31 5.68
N ALA A 93 -8.25 -0.99 5.37
CA ALA A 93 -7.23 -1.68 4.59
C ALA A 93 -7.86 -2.78 3.73
N VAL A 94 -8.92 -2.41 3.04
CA VAL A 94 -9.80 -3.30 2.26
C VAL A 94 -9.56 -3.23 0.75
N GLY A 95 -8.69 -2.31 0.32
CA GLY A 95 -8.46 -1.96 -1.08
C GLY A 95 -9.49 -0.96 -1.60
N ILE A 96 -9.04 -0.05 -2.47
CA ILE A 96 -9.82 1.12 -2.94
C ILE A 96 -11.21 0.76 -3.50
N ARG A 97 -11.37 -0.41 -4.10
CA ARG A 97 -12.65 -0.87 -4.65
C ARG A 97 -13.70 -1.15 -3.57
N ASN A 98 -13.26 -1.47 -2.36
CA ASN A 98 -14.13 -1.83 -1.24
C ASN A 98 -14.25 -0.68 -0.21
N LEU A 99 -13.52 0.42 -0.41
CA LEU A 99 -13.45 1.53 0.54
C LEU A 99 -14.84 2.11 0.82
N ASP A 100 -15.64 2.34 -0.21
CA ASP A 100 -16.99 2.89 -0.06
C ASP A 100 -17.89 2.02 0.79
N SER A 101 -17.86 0.71 0.57
CA SER A 101 -18.65 -0.25 1.35
C SER A 101 -18.16 -0.30 2.80
N ALA A 102 -16.85 -0.25 3.02
CA ALA A 102 -16.25 -0.24 4.36
C ALA A 102 -16.60 1.04 5.14
N LEU A 103 -16.53 2.21 4.50
CA LEU A 103 -16.91 3.48 5.11
C LEU A 103 -18.40 3.55 5.41
N SER A 104 -19.27 3.10 4.51
CA SER A 104 -20.70 2.99 4.74
C SER A 104 -21.02 2.06 5.93
N TYR A 105 -20.39 0.87 5.94
CA TYR A 105 -20.54 -0.09 7.03
C TYR A 105 -20.17 0.50 8.39
N LEU A 106 -19.05 1.20 8.44
CA LEU A 106 -18.57 1.85 9.67
C LEU A 106 -19.48 2.99 10.09
N PHE A 107 -19.89 3.84 9.14
CA PHE A 107 -20.76 4.99 9.41
C PHE A 107 -22.09 4.57 10.03
N GLU A 108 -22.74 3.53 9.50
CA GLU A 108 -23.97 2.98 10.06
C GLU A 108 -23.84 2.49 11.51
N ARG A 109 -22.63 2.05 11.90
CA ARG A 109 -22.36 1.46 13.23
C ARG A 109 -21.82 2.45 14.26
N ILE A 110 -21.21 3.54 13.80
CA ILE A 110 -20.75 4.61 14.70
C ILE A 110 -21.92 5.28 15.43
N GLY A 111 -23.10 5.31 14.82
CA GLY A 111 -24.29 5.91 15.41
C GLY A 111 -24.15 7.42 15.59
N GLY A 112 -24.97 8.00 16.47
CA GLY A 112 -24.96 9.43 16.75
C GLY A 112 -23.90 9.89 17.77
N ARG A 113 -22.72 9.27 17.79
CA ARG A 113 -21.59 9.61 18.67
C ARG A 113 -21.18 11.09 18.45
N LYS A 114 -20.82 11.78 19.52
CA LYS A 114 -20.49 13.23 19.50
C LYS A 114 -19.02 13.52 19.64
N GLU A 115 -18.24 12.62 20.22
CA GLU A 115 -16.80 12.77 20.37
C GLU A 115 -16.08 12.70 19.02
N PRO A 116 -14.88 13.32 18.91
CA PRO A 116 -14.07 13.19 17.70
C PRO A 116 -13.67 11.74 17.46
N LEU A 117 -13.90 11.28 16.24
CA LEU A 117 -13.57 9.94 15.72
C LEU A 117 -12.66 10.09 14.50
N PHE A 118 -11.69 9.20 14.35
CA PHE A 118 -10.68 9.27 13.31
C PHE A 118 -10.70 8.00 12.47
N ILE A 119 -10.88 8.14 11.18
CA ILE A 119 -10.79 7.04 10.20
C ILE A 119 -9.55 7.26 9.35
N LEU A 120 -8.57 6.39 9.49
CA LEU A 120 -7.32 6.41 8.75
C LEU A 120 -7.48 5.51 7.52
N CYS A 121 -7.53 6.14 6.35
CA CYS A 121 -7.67 5.43 5.08
C CYS A 121 -6.29 4.96 4.60
N ALA A 122 -6.02 3.65 4.74
CA ALA A 122 -4.73 3.06 4.38
C ALA A 122 -4.71 2.50 2.95
N GLU A 123 -5.53 3.06 2.10
CA GLU A 123 -5.63 2.68 0.70
C GLU A 123 -4.52 3.34 -0.14
N ASN A 124 -4.21 2.73 -1.29
CA ASN A 124 -3.27 3.35 -2.23
C ASN A 124 -3.99 4.38 -3.11
N GLY A 125 -3.50 5.59 -3.15
CA GLY A 125 -4.05 6.70 -3.92
C GLY A 125 -3.87 8.02 -3.18
N GLU A 126 -4.00 9.13 -3.89
CA GLU A 126 -4.03 10.48 -3.32
C GLU A 126 -5.49 10.89 -3.17
N GLY A 127 -5.89 11.41 -1.99
CA GLY A 127 -7.24 11.91 -1.73
C GLY A 127 -8.34 10.83 -1.85
N VAL A 128 -8.04 9.58 -1.52
CA VAL A 128 -8.98 8.44 -1.71
C VAL A 128 -10.30 8.60 -0.94
N ALA A 129 -10.28 9.37 0.14
CA ALA A 129 -11.43 9.61 1.00
C ALA A 129 -12.14 10.97 0.74
N ASP A 130 -11.67 11.80 -0.20
CA ASP A 130 -12.14 13.19 -0.37
C ASP A 130 -13.65 13.31 -0.58
N LYS A 131 -14.24 12.40 -1.36
CA LYS A 131 -15.70 12.40 -1.58
C LYS A 131 -16.52 12.18 -0.31
N TRP A 132 -15.94 11.54 0.71
CA TRP A 132 -16.60 11.25 1.98
C TRP A 132 -16.48 12.40 2.99
N ARG A 133 -15.47 13.28 2.84
CA ARG A 133 -15.25 14.43 3.75
C ARG A 133 -16.43 15.37 3.80
N THR A 134 -17.19 15.48 2.70
CA THR A 134 -18.39 16.32 2.62
C THR A 134 -19.68 15.62 3.09
N VAL A 135 -19.65 14.30 3.24
CA VAL A 135 -20.81 13.48 3.61
C VAL A 135 -20.84 13.22 5.11
N PHE A 136 -19.68 13.06 5.72
CA PHE A 136 -19.58 12.74 7.13
C PHE A 136 -19.77 13.94 8.06
N PRO A 137 -20.33 13.74 9.27
CA PRO A 137 -20.47 14.81 10.26
C PRO A 137 -19.11 15.34 10.71
N ALA A 138 -19.07 16.60 11.17
CA ALA A 138 -17.84 17.31 11.51
C ALA A 138 -16.96 16.66 12.59
N ASN A 139 -17.52 15.78 13.43
CA ASN A 139 -16.77 15.05 14.43
C ASN A 139 -16.14 13.76 13.91
N LEU A 140 -16.36 13.39 12.66
CA LEU A 140 -15.78 12.23 12.01
C LEU A 140 -14.66 12.69 11.05
N HIS A 141 -13.43 12.54 11.47
CA HIS A 141 -12.24 12.97 10.76
C HIS A 141 -11.71 11.85 9.85
N LEU A 142 -11.76 12.05 8.55
CA LEU A 142 -11.10 11.19 7.58
C LEU A 142 -9.65 11.65 7.40
N CYS A 143 -8.73 10.74 7.68
CA CYS A 143 -7.30 10.98 7.60
C CYS A 143 -6.70 10.08 6.53
N ASP A 144 -6.11 10.66 5.49
CA ASP A 144 -5.26 9.88 4.60
C ASP A 144 -3.96 9.50 5.31
N THR A 145 -3.35 8.38 4.92
CA THR A 145 -2.12 7.89 5.53
C THR A 145 -1.13 7.42 4.47
N VAL A 146 0.16 7.60 4.73
CA VAL A 146 1.22 7.09 3.86
C VAL A 146 1.73 5.76 4.40
N MET A 147 1.28 4.65 3.82
CA MET A 147 1.73 3.31 4.18
C MET A 147 3.05 2.99 3.51
N GLY A 148 4.16 3.31 4.18
CA GLY A 148 5.53 3.12 3.67
C GLY A 148 6.02 1.67 3.70
N ARG A 149 5.43 0.82 4.54
CA ARG A 149 5.81 -0.59 4.74
C ARG A 149 5.21 -1.48 3.67
N MET A 150 6.04 -2.27 3.01
CA MET A 150 5.56 -3.36 2.17
C MET A 150 5.14 -4.54 3.05
N CYS A 151 3.90 -5.03 2.85
CA CYS A 151 3.36 -6.15 3.60
C CYS A 151 2.71 -7.15 2.67
N ARG A 152 2.70 -8.42 3.09
CA ARG A 152 2.13 -9.52 2.34
C ARG A 152 1.43 -10.51 3.27
N LEU A 153 0.35 -11.07 2.79
CA LEU A 153 -0.35 -12.21 3.37
C LEU A 153 -0.44 -13.28 2.29
N ASP A 154 0.12 -14.43 2.57
CA ASP A 154 0.11 -15.59 1.69
C ASP A 154 -0.70 -16.72 2.34
N GLU A 155 -1.47 -17.46 1.55
CA GLU A 155 -2.21 -18.64 2.01
C GLU A 155 -1.28 -19.75 2.51
N ARG A 156 -0.01 -19.70 2.10
CA ARG A 156 1.04 -20.59 2.56
C ARG A 156 2.32 -19.81 2.86
N ALA A 157 2.77 -19.91 4.09
CA ALA A 157 4.03 -19.32 4.51
C ALA A 157 5.22 -19.87 3.68
N ALA A 158 6.16 -19.00 3.33
CA ALA A 158 7.42 -19.43 2.74
C ALA A 158 8.18 -20.35 3.73
N PRO A 159 9.05 -21.26 3.27
CA PRO A 159 9.71 -22.25 4.16
C PRO A 159 10.49 -21.66 5.33
N ASP A 160 10.99 -20.43 5.19
CA ASP A 160 11.74 -19.69 6.21
C ASP A 160 10.90 -18.66 6.98
N TYR A 161 9.59 -18.58 6.71
CA TYR A 161 8.65 -17.78 7.49
C TYR A 161 7.98 -18.65 8.55
N ALA A 162 7.87 -18.11 9.76
CA ALA A 162 6.95 -18.68 10.71
C ALA A 162 5.50 -18.54 10.19
N PRO A 163 4.70 -19.60 10.16
CA PRO A 163 3.29 -19.48 9.83
C PRO A 163 2.57 -18.69 10.91
N VAL A 164 1.38 -18.18 10.59
CA VAL A 164 0.51 -17.49 11.56
C VAL A 164 0.30 -18.35 12.81
N GLU A 165 0.14 -19.65 12.58
CA GLU A 165 0.20 -20.72 13.59
C GLU A 165 0.70 -22.00 12.91
N PRO A 166 1.33 -22.94 13.66
CA PRO A 166 1.78 -24.22 13.09
C PRO A 166 0.71 -25.02 12.35
N GLU A 167 -0.55 -24.90 12.75
CA GLU A 167 -1.70 -25.58 12.15
C GLU A 167 -2.35 -24.82 10.98
N LEU A 168 -2.04 -23.54 10.84
CA LEU A 168 -2.51 -22.69 9.75
C LEU A 168 -1.36 -22.33 8.82
N ALA A 169 -1.48 -22.74 7.57
CA ALA A 169 -0.43 -22.52 6.58
C ALA A 169 -0.18 -21.04 6.22
N TRP A 170 -1.06 -20.12 6.61
CA TRP A 170 -0.93 -18.70 6.32
C TRP A 170 0.39 -18.09 6.78
N GLY A 171 1.00 -17.29 5.92
CA GLY A 171 2.20 -16.51 6.20
C GLY A 171 1.95 -15.02 6.12
N VAL A 172 2.22 -14.31 7.21
CA VAL A 172 2.22 -12.84 7.24
C VAL A 172 3.65 -12.34 7.25
N VAL A 173 3.96 -11.39 6.40
CA VAL A 173 5.26 -10.71 6.41
C VAL A 173 5.08 -9.22 6.19
N GLY A 174 5.83 -8.44 6.95
CA GLY A 174 5.99 -7.00 6.78
C GLY A 174 7.47 -6.64 6.75
N GLU A 175 7.82 -5.65 5.96
CA GLU A 175 9.15 -5.07 5.92
C GLU A 175 9.52 -4.45 7.28
N ASP A 176 10.80 -4.40 7.63
CA ASP A 176 11.28 -3.67 8.80
C ASP A 176 11.25 -2.16 8.54
N PHE A 177 10.08 -1.59 8.72
CA PHE A 177 9.77 -0.17 8.50
C PHE A 177 8.73 0.27 9.53
N HIS A 178 8.94 1.42 10.15
CA HIS A 178 8.14 1.90 11.29
C HIS A 178 7.43 3.22 10.98
N GLY A 179 6.30 3.41 11.62
CA GLY A 179 5.56 4.66 11.69
C GLY A 179 4.59 4.91 10.53
N PHE A 180 3.57 5.71 10.86
CA PHE A 180 2.51 6.16 9.96
C PHE A 180 2.57 7.68 9.88
N PRO A 181 3.07 8.28 8.77
CA PRO A 181 2.93 9.72 8.57
C PRO A 181 1.46 10.14 8.51
N LEU A 182 1.12 11.17 9.26
CA LEU A 182 -0.19 11.82 9.31
C LEU A 182 0.00 13.33 9.20
N SER A 183 -1.01 14.03 8.66
CA SER A 183 -1.06 15.48 8.72
C SER A 183 -1.15 15.96 10.18
N ASP A 184 -0.43 17.02 10.53
CA ASP A 184 -0.40 17.59 11.87
C ASP A 184 -1.72 18.29 12.28
N ALA A 185 -2.68 18.38 11.39
CA ALA A 185 -4.04 18.84 11.69
C ALA A 185 -4.70 18.08 12.87
N HIS A 186 -4.23 16.88 13.17
CA HIS A 186 -4.77 16.02 14.24
C HIS A 186 -3.79 15.78 15.39
N ARG A 187 -2.65 16.47 15.43
CA ARG A 187 -1.57 16.30 16.44
C ARG A 187 -2.06 16.39 17.88
N ASP A 188 -2.98 17.31 18.15
CA ASP A 188 -3.48 17.56 19.50
C ASP A 188 -4.55 16.55 19.98
N ALA A 189 -4.96 15.64 19.09
CA ALA A 189 -5.93 14.62 19.45
C ALA A 189 -5.27 13.55 20.33
N LYS A 190 -5.64 13.55 21.63
CA LYS A 190 -5.05 12.66 22.66
C LYS A 190 -5.19 11.16 22.39
N VAL A 191 -5.99 10.78 21.40
CA VAL A 191 -6.16 9.37 21.01
C VAL A 191 -4.92 8.81 20.30
N PHE A 192 -4.08 9.67 19.71
CA PHE A 192 -2.84 9.29 19.02
C PHE A 192 -1.65 9.38 19.99
N HIS A 193 -1.56 8.47 20.94
CA HIS A 193 -0.50 8.47 21.96
C HIS A 193 0.68 7.57 21.62
N SER A 194 0.59 6.75 20.54
CA SER A 194 1.71 5.95 20.08
C SER A 194 2.72 6.77 19.27
N SER A 195 3.99 6.47 19.46
CA SER A 195 5.09 7.00 18.63
C SER A 195 5.02 6.53 17.17
N ALA A 196 4.23 5.51 16.86
CA ALA A 196 3.97 5.06 15.50
C ALA A 196 3.27 6.13 14.67
N PHE A 197 2.47 7.03 15.28
CA PHE A 197 1.83 8.14 14.59
C PHE A 197 2.78 9.32 14.43
N GLN A 198 3.28 9.52 13.22
CA GLN A 198 4.27 10.56 12.91
C GLN A 198 3.57 11.78 12.30
N PHE A 199 3.34 12.81 13.11
CA PHE A 199 2.70 14.04 12.65
C PHE A 199 3.68 14.93 11.92
N VAL A 200 3.38 15.24 10.67
CA VAL A 200 4.15 16.12 9.79
C VAL A 200 3.27 17.25 9.26
N PRO A 201 3.85 18.42 8.90
CA PRO A 201 3.09 19.47 8.24
C PRO A 201 2.31 18.94 7.03
N GLU A 202 1.10 19.47 6.81
CA GLU A 202 0.21 18.99 5.74
C GLU A 202 0.87 18.97 4.36
N GLU A 203 1.63 20.03 4.03
CA GLU A 203 2.35 20.09 2.76
C GLU A 203 3.45 19.02 2.63
N GLU A 204 4.11 18.67 3.74
CA GLU A 204 5.08 17.59 3.79
C GLU A 204 4.37 16.24 3.66
N PHE A 205 3.22 16.06 4.32
CA PHE A 205 2.39 14.87 4.20
C PHE A 205 2.03 14.57 2.74
N HIS A 206 1.50 15.57 2.02
CA HIS A 206 1.19 15.43 0.59
C HIS A 206 2.43 15.15 -0.28
N ALA A 207 3.58 15.73 0.07
CA ALA A 207 4.83 15.41 -0.60
C ALA A 207 5.22 13.93 -0.42
N ARG A 208 5.05 13.39 0.79
CA ARG A 208 5.31 11.96 1.09
C ARG A 208 4.36 11.03 0.33
N GLU A 209 3.08 11.37 0.22
CA GLU A 209 2.12 10.61 -0.60
C GLU A 209 2.58 10.52 -2.06
N ARG A 210 2.96 11.66 -2.65
CA ARG A 210 3.42 11.73 -4.05
C ARG A 210 4.74 11.00 -4.26
N VAL A 211 5.68 11.15 -3.33
CA VAL A 211 6.95 10.41 -3.37
C VAL A 211 6.69 8.89 -3.34
N LYS A 212 5.82 8.43 -2.45
CA LYS A 212 5.43 7.01 -2.42
C LYS A 212 4.76 6.59 -3.73
N LEU A 213 3.79 7.36 -4.21
CA LEU A 213 3.02 7.01 -5.41
C LEU A 213 3.89 6.93 -6.65
N TYR A 214 4.74 7.91 -6.88
CA TYR A 214 5.49 8.05 -8.13
C TYR A 214 6.93 7.49 -8.07
N ALA A 215 7.58 7.42 -6.90
CA ALA A 215 8.84 6.69 -6.80
C ALA A 215 8.59 5.20 -6.52
N HIS A 216 7.98 4.87 -5.36
CA HIS A 216 7.84 3.47 -4.95
C HIS A 216 6.85 2.70 -5.83
N ASN A 217 5.59 3.19 -5.95
CA ASN A 217 4.55 2.41 -6.61
C ASN A 217 4.73 2.34 -8.13
N ALA A 218 5.28 3.39 -8.77
CA ALA A 218 5.60 3.33 -10.20
C ALA A 218 6.78 2.39 -10.46
N LEU A 219 7.83 2.47 -9.64
CA LEU A 219 8.99 1.59 -9.76
C LEU A 219 8.62 0.13 -9.50
N HIS A 220 7.79 -0.13 -8.48
CA HIS A 220 7.24 -1.44 -8.21
C HIS A 220 6.45 -2.01 -9.39
N PHE A 221 5.65 -1.17 -10.06
CA PHE A 221 4.96 -1.57 -11.28
C PHE A 221 5.92 -1.90 -12.42
N PHE A 222 6.97 -1.09 -12.62
CA PHE A 222 8.00 -1.32 -13.63
C PHE A 222 8.69 -2.67 -13.43
N VAL A 223 9.20 -2.93 -12.21
CA VAL A 223 9.88 -4.20 -11.89
C VAL A 223 8.92 -5.38 -12.06
N ALA A 224 7.65 -5.24 -11.67
CA ALA A 224 6.64 -6.28 -11.88
C ALA A 224 6.40 -6.57 -13.37
N ALA A 225 6.27 -5.54 -14.20
CA ALA A 225 6.08 -5.70 -15.64
C ALA A 225 7.29 -6.38 -16.29
N MET A 226 8.51 -5.94 -15.95
CA MET A 226 9.73 -6.56 -16.42
C MET A 226 9.85 -8.02 -15.97
N GLY A 227 9.55 -8.29 -14.71
CA GLY A 227 9.54 -9.64 -14.15
C GLY A 227 8.55 -10.56 -14.86
N ARG A 228 7.36 -10.06 -15.14
CA ARG A 228 6.35 -10.81 -15.89
C ARG A 228 6.81 -11.17 -17.30
N LEU A 229 7.43 -10.24 -18.00
CA LEU A 229 7.99 -10.47 -19.35
C LEU A 229 9.15 -11.46 -19.35
N ARG A 230 9.88 -11.59 -18.27
CA ARG A 230 11.00 -12.54 -18.07
C ARG A 230 10.59 -13.87 -17.44
N GLY A 231 9.32 -14.03 -17.07
CA GLY A 231 8.85 -15.25 -16.41
C GLY A 231 9.31 -15.40 -14.96
N ALA A 232 9.76 -14.31 -14.32
CA ALA A 232 10.10 -14.31 -12.90
C ALA A 232 8.84 -14.43 -12.03
N GLU A 233 8.93 -15.19 -10.95
CA GLU A 233 7.84 -15.35 -9.98
C GLU A 233 7.89 -14.26 -8.91
N ARG A 234 9.10 -13.88 -8.49
CA ARG A 234 9.37 -12.93 -7.41
C ARG A 234 10.28 -11.80 -7.87
N PHE A 235 10.19 -10.65 -7.21
CA PHE A 235 11.10 -9.54 -7.46
C PHE A 235 12.55 -9.90 -7.15
N SER A 236 12.79 -10.69 -6.10
CA SER A 236 14.12 -11.19 -5.73
C SER A 236 14.79 -12.00 -6.83
N ASP A 237 14.02 -12.69 -7.71
CA ASP A 237 14.56 -13.45 -8.82
C ASP A 237 15.24 -12.56 -9.87
N LEU A 238 14.86 -11.27 -9.89
CA LEU A 238 15.42 -10.26 -10.79
C LEU A 238 16.66 -9.55 -10.22
N ALA A 239 17.02 -9.81 -8.97
CA ALA A 239 18.14 -9.12 -8.31
C ALA A 239 19.48 -9.32 -9.02
N GLN A 240 19.65 -10.41 -9.77
CA GLN A 240 20.85 -10.71 -10.56
C GLN A 240 20.67 -10.39 -12.05
N ASP A 241 19.51 -9.91 -12.49
CA ASP A 241 19.30 -9.43 -13.85
C ASP A 241 19.85 -8.00 -13.98
N ALA A 242 21.05 -7.89 -14.56
CA ALA A 242 21.76 -6.62 -14.68
C ALA A 242 20.97 -5.59 -15.52
N GLU A 243 20.19 -6.03 -16.52
CA GLU A 243 19.37 -5.12 -17.34
C GLU A 243 18.23 -4.53 -16.50
N VAL A 244 17.49 -5.38 -15.76
CA VAL A 244 16.37 -4.92 -14.92
C VAL A 244 16.86 -4.04 -13.78
N THR A 245 17.93 -4.43 -13.08
CA THR A 245 18.45 -3.66 -11.95
C THR A 245 19.02 -2.32 -12.39
N THR A 246 19.71 -2.25 -13.53
CA THR A 246 20.23 -1.01 -14.11
C THR A 246 19.06 -0.12 -14.55
N ALA A 247 18.11 -0.65 -15.33
CA ALA A 247 16.94 0.12 -15.78
C ALA A 247 16.10 0.66 -14.61
N THR A 248 15.96 -0.14 -13.54
CA THR A 248 15.26 0.27 -12.31
C THR A 248 15.96 1.47 -11.66
N ARG A 249 17.29 1.44 -11.56
CA ARG A 249 18.07 2.53 -10.98
C ARG A 249 18.04 3.77 -11.87
N GLU A 250 18.23 3.62 -13.17
CA GLU A 250 18.17 4.74 -14.12
C GLU A 250 16.80 5.42 -14.13
N LEU A 251 15.72 4.64 -14.07
CA LEU A 251 14.36 5.18 -13.93
C LEU A 251 14.17 5.97 -12.65
N LEU A 252 14.64 5.44 -11.52
CA LEU A 252 14.50 6.10 -10.23
C LEU A 252 15.38 7.34 -10.11
N GLU A 253 16.71 7.17 -10.27
CA GLU A 253 17.70 8.19 -9.98
C GLU A 253 17.81 9.23 -11.12
N GLY A 254 17.63 8.79 -12.37
CA GLY A 254 17.74 9.64 -13.55
C GLY A 254 16.46 10.40 -13.91
N GLU A 255 15.30 9.89 -13.54
CA GLU A 255 14.02 10.45 -13.99
C GLU A 255 13.09 10.80 -12.82
N LEU A 256 12.65 9.80 -12.03
CA LEU A 256 11.61 10.00 -11.01
C LEU A 256 12.08 10.89 -9.85
N ALA A 257 13.26 10.63 -9.29
CA ALA A 257 13.77 11.40 -8.16
C ALA A 257 14.04 12.89 -8.51
N PRO A 258 14.67 13.23 -9.65
CA PRO A 258 14.81 14.63 -10.08
C PRO A 258 13.47 15.33 -10.28
N ALA A 259 12.47 14.67 -10.88
CA ALA A 259 11.16 15.24 -11.08
C ALA A 259 10.42 15.46 -9.75
N LEU A 260 10.44 14.48 -8.86
CA LEU A 260 9.85 14.59 -7.52
C LEU A 260 10.50 15.68 -6.68
N TRP A 261 11.82 15.82 -6.76
CA TRP A 261 12.53 16.89 -6.05
C TRP A 261 12.03 18.27 -6.49
N LYS A 262 11.91 18.50 -7.80
CA LYS A 262 11.40 19.76 -8.33
C LYS A 262 9.92 20.01 -7.97
N ASP A 263 9.13 18.95 -7.91
CA ASP A 263 7.68 19.05 -7.69
C ASP A 263 7.33 19.28 -6.22
N CYS A 264 7.80 18.41 -5.34
CA CYS A 264 7.33 18.37 -3.96
C CYS A 264 8.36 17.89 -2.92
N ALA A 265 9.34 17.06 -3.27
CA ALA A 265 10.17 16.37 -2.29
C ALA A 265 11.13 17.32 -1.52
N TRP A 266 11.33 18.54 -1.98
CA TRP A 266 12.04 19.58 -1.22
C TRP A 266 11.37 19.91 0.13
N ARG A 267 10.05 19.63 0.28
CA ARG A 267 9.32 19.79 1.54
C ARG A 267 9.71 18.73 2.58
N ILE A 268 10.10 17.54 2.12
CA ILE A 268 10.60 16.46 2.98
C ILE A 268 12.06 16.75 3.40
N GLY A 269 12.82 17.41 2.55
CA GLY A 269 14.26 17.68 2.75
C GLY A 269 15.18 16.56 2.25
N ARG A 270 16.41 16.95 1.87
CA ARG A 270 17.41 16.01 1.33
C ARG A 270 17.83 14.93 2.31
N SER A 271 17.88 15.27 3.61
CA SER A 271 18.29 14.33 4.66
C SER A 271 17.40 13.09 4.76
N GLU A 272 16.15 13.18 4.33
CA GLU A 272 15.21 12.05 4.31
C GLU A 272 14.96 11.53 2.89
N PHE A 273 14.82 12.42 1.92
CA PHE A 273 14.51 12.04 0.54
C PHE A 273 15.64 11.25 -0.12
N ASP A 274 16.89 11.70 -0.01
CA ASP A 274 18.02 11.02 -0.67
C ASP A 274 18.25 9.60 -0.12
N PRO A 275 18.24 9.35 1.21
CA PRO A 275 18.29 7.99 1.75
C PRO A 275 17.07 7.13 1.37
N TYR A 276 15.88 7.72 1.23
CA TYR A 276 14.70 7.00 0.77
C TYR A 276 14.90 6.49 -0.66
N VAL A 277 15.36 7.36 -1.58
CA VAL A 277 15.65 6.99 -2.97
C VAL A 277 16.75 5.92 -3.04
N ALA A 278 17.85 6.10 -2.33
CA ALA A 278 18.98 5.16 -2.34
C ALA A 278 18.61 3.74 -1.87
N ARG A 279 17.71 3.61 -0.90
CA ARG A 279 17.26 2.31 -0.37
C ARG A 279 16.22 1.61 -1.24
N MET A 280 15.52 2.32 -2.12
CA MET A 280 14.37 1.79 -2.85
C MET A 280 14.67 0.55 -3.69
N PRO A 281 15.76 0.47 -4.50
CA PRO A 281 16.06 -0.73 -5.28
C PRO A 281 16.28 -1.96 -4.38
N GLY A 282 17.03 -1.80 -3.27
CA GLY A 282 17.26 -2.89 -2.31
C GLY A 282 15.97 -3.39 -1.65
N ARG A 283 15.03 -2.50 -1.39
CA ARG A 283 13.71 -2.87 -0.85
C ARG A 283 12.90 -3.70 -1.85
N LEU A 284 12.88 -3.30 -3.13
CA LEU A 284 12.13 -4.01 -4.17
C LEU A 284 12.67 -5.43 -4.40
N PHE A 285 13.99 -5.57 -4.49
CA PHE A 285 14.65 -6.85 -4.73
C PHE A 285 14.94 -7.64 -3.44
N SER A 286 14.31 -7.29 -2.32
CA SER A 286 14.57 -7.91 -1.01
C SER A 286 14.38 -9.42 -1.04
N PRO A 287 15.43 -10.21 -0.70
CA PRO A 287 15.34 -11.66 -0.63
C PRO A 287 14.55 -12.15 0.59
N THR A 288 14.37 -11.30 1.60
CA THR A 288 13.60 -11.61 2.80
C THR A 288 12.12 -11.28 2.63
N LEU A 289 11.77 -10.18 1.94
CA LEU A 289 10.37 -9.84 1.68
C LEU A 289 9.75 -10.73 0.58
N ARG A 290 10.51 -11.06 -0.48
CA ARG A 290 10.12 -11.96 -1.58
C ARG A 290 8.79 -11.58 -2.23
N ASP A 291 8.63 -10.31 -2.58
CA ASP A 291 7.38 -9.85 -3.17
C ASP A 291 7.10 -10.52 -4.53
N HIS A 292 5.83 -10.83 -4.78
CA HIS A 292 5.41 -11.53 -6.00
C HIS A 292 5.18 -10.58 -7.16
N VAL A 293 5.72 -10.92 -8.34
CA VAL A 293 5.51 -10.21 -9.60
C VAL A 293 4.01 -10.08 -9.91
N ALA A 294 3.23 -11.15 -9.72
CA ALA A 294 1.80 -11.16 -9.94
C ALA A 294 1.05 -10.11 -9.11
N ARG A 295 1.51 -9.81 -7.87
CA ARG A 295 0.92 -8.77 -7.03
C ARG A 295 1.08 -7.39 -7.65
N GLY A 296 2.26 -7.10 -8.20
CA GLY A 296 2.55 -5.84 -8.86
C GLY A 296 1.73 -5.61 -10.13
N MET A 297 1.22 -6.68 -10.76
CA MET A 297 0.42 -6.60 -11.99
C MET A 297 -1.10 -6.57 -11.74
N ARG A 298 -1.59 -6.81 -10.52
CA ARG A 298 -3.03 -6.74 -10.23
C ARG A 298 -3.57 -5.34 -10.54
N GLY A 299 -4.77 -5.28 -11.16
CA GLY A 299 -5.43 -4.01 -11.46
C GLY A 299 -4.61 -3.11 -12.39
N ILE A 300 -4.06 -3.66 -13.47
CA ILE A 300 -3.25 -2.88 -14.43
C ILE A 300 -4.02 -1.70 -15.02
N GLN A 301 -5.32 -1.84 -15.27
CA GLN A 301 -6.17 -0.80 -15.83
C GLN A 301 -6.26 0.42 -14.88
N GLU A 302 -6.43 0.17 -13.59
CA GLU A 302 -6.50 1.19 -12.54
C GLU A 302 -5.17 1.94 -12.41
N LYS A 303 -4.05 1.25 -12.54
CA LYS A 303 -2.69 1.84 -12.48
C LYS A 303 -2.40 2.80 -13.63
N PHE A 304 -3.12 2.68 -14.75
CA PHE A 304 -3.14 3.61 -15.87
C PHE A 304 -4.26 4.67 -15.76
N ALA A 305 -4.85 4.86 -14.59
CA ALA A 305 -5.74 6.01 -14.38
C ALA A 305 -4.93 7.32 -14.38
N GLU A 306 -5.63 8.43 -14.58
CA GLU A 306 -5.03 9.74 -14.89
C GLU A 306 -4.00 10.22 -13.86
N ASN A 307 -4.33 10.10 -12.57
CA ASN A 307 -3.48 10.56 -11.45
C ASN A 307 -2.79 9.39 -10.74
N GLU A 308 -2.89 8.20 -11.28
CA GLU A 308 -2.25 7.01 -10.74
C GLU A 308 -0.78 6.89 -11.19
N ARG A 309 -0.09 5.92 -10.60
CA ARG A 309 1.37 5.73 -10.68
C ARG A 309 1.95 5.73 -12.09
N VAL A 310 1.18 5.27 -13.11
CA VAL A 310 1.70 5.14 -14.47
C VAL A 310 1.52 6.43 -15.26
N LEU A 311 0.28 6.92 -15.48
CA LEU A 311 0.09 8.17 -16.23
C LEU A 311 0.40 9.41 -15.39
N GLY A 312 0.13 9.39 -14.10
CA GLY A 312 0.48 10.49 -13.20
C GLY A 312 2.00 10.68 -13.09
N GLY A 313 2.77 9.58 -13.03
CA GLY A 313 4.24 9.65 -13.04
C GLY A 313 4.80 10.18 -14.36
N LEU A 314 4.22 9.80 -15.52
CA LEU A 314 4.61 10.39 -16.80
C LEU A 314 4.38 11.91 -16.80
N ARG A 315 3.21 12.35 -16.34
CA ARG A 315 2.88 13.78 -16.24
C ARG A 315 3.79 14.52 -15.29
N LEU A 316 4.17 13.88 -14.16
CA LEU A 316 5.17 14.43 -13.24
C LEU A 316 6.48 14.73 -13.96
N LEU A 317 7.01 13.79 -14.76
CA LEU A 317 8.24 13.99 -15.53
C LEU A 317 8.08 15.16 -16.51
N LEU A 318 7.05 15.13 -17.35
CA LEU A 318 6.82 16.11 -18.40
C LEU A 318 6.66 17.54 -17.85
N ARG A 319 5.85 17.74 -16.79
CA ARG A 319 5.62 19.07 -16.21
C ARG A 319 6.86 19.64 -15.51
N ASN A 320 7.76 18.78 -15.04
CA ASN A 320 9.01 19.19 -14.40
C ASN A 320 10.20 19.28 -15.38
N GLY A 321 9.94 19.12 -16.69
CA GLY A 321 10.97 19.20 -17.73
C GLY A 321 12.02 18.08 -17.64
N VAL A 322 11.65 16.92 -17.10
CA VAL A 322 12.48 15.73 -17.10
C VAL A 322 12.08 14.89 -18.30
N ARG A 323 13.02 14.64 -19.20
CA ARG A 323 12.77 13.85 -20.40
C ARG A 323 12.57 12.38 -20.03
N PRO A 324 11.41 11.78 -20.30
CA PRO A 324 11.19 10.36 -20.08
C PRO A 324 12.04 9.54 -21.04
N ASN A 325 12.76 8.56 -20.56
CA ASN A 325 13.48 7.58 -21.36
C ASN A 325 13.16 6.18 -20.85
N ARG A 326 13.62 5.83 -19.64
CA ARG A 326 13.24 4.57 -18.99
C ARG A 326 11.76 4.51 -18.62
N TYR A 327 11.12 5.67 -18.44
CA TYR A 327 9.68 5.72 -18.24
C TYR A 327 8.90 5.24 -19.48
N TYR A 328 9.41 5.45 -20.67
CA TYR A 328 8.82 4.86 -21.88
C TYR A 328 8.97 3.33 -21.92
N ASP A 329 10.05 2.78 -21.36
CA ASP A 329 10.21 1.33 -21.19
C ASP A 329 9.18 0.77 -20.19
N LEU A 330 8.90 1.50 -19.09
CA LEU A 330 7.84 1.17 -18.13
C LEU A 330 6.47 1.10 -18.83
N LEU A 331 6.13 2.10 -19.63
CA LEU A 331 4.86 2.15 -20.34
C LEU A 331 4.76 0.99 -21.35
N ALA A 332 5.79 0.75 -22.15
CA ALA A 332 5.84 -0.33 -23.12
C ALA A 332 5.70 -1.72 -22.47
N ALA A 333 6.44 -1.95 -21.36
CA ALA A 333 6.33 -3.20 -20.62
C ALA A 333 4.93 -3.41 -20.04
N GLY A 334 4.33 -2.36 -19.46
CA GLY A 334 2.96 -2.42 -18.94
C GLY A 334 1.93 -2.73 -20.02
N LEU A 335 2.04 -2.11 -21.19
CA LEU A 335 1.17 -2.39 -22.35
C LEU A 335 1.33 -3.83 -22.86
N GLU A 336 2.56 -4.32 -22.92
CA GLU A 336 2.82 -5.69 -23.35
C GLU A 336 2.24 -6.72 -22.40
N VAL A 337 2.38 -6.51 -21.09
CA VAL A 337 1.73 -7.38 -20.10
C VAL A 337 0.22 -7.30 -20.18
N ALA A 338 -0.37 -6.10 -20.38
CA ALA A 338 -1.80 -5.96 -20.57
C ALA A 338 -2.29 -6.74 -21.80
N ARG A 339 -1.51 -6.72 -22.91
CA ARG A 339 -1.81 -7.45 -24.15
C ARG A 339 -1.76 -8.97 -23.94
N ARG A 340 -0.70 -9.47 -23.27
CA ARG A 340 -0.47 -10.92 -23.09
C ARG A 340 -1.37 -11.54 -22.02
N ASP A 341 -1.50 -10.88 -20.88
CA ASP A 341 -2.09 -11.49 -19.69
C ASP A 341 -3.57 -11.14 -19.50
N VAL A 342 -4.06 -10.06 -20.15
CA VAL A 342 -5.46 -9.65 -20.05
C VAL A 342 -6.13 -9.77 -21.41
N LYS A 343 -5.90 -8.83 -22.31
CA LYS A 343 -6.38 -8.86 -23.70
C LYS A 343 -5.79 -7.73 -24.54
N PRO A 344 -5.64 -7.93 -25.88
CA PRO A 344 -5.09 -6.91 -26.78
C PRO A 344 -5.86 -5.60 -26.79
N GLU A 345 -7.19 -5.64 -26.65
CA GLU A 345 -8.06 -4.46 -26.67
C GLU A 345 -7.80 -3.56 -25.44
N LEU A 346 -7.46 -4.15 -24.30
CA LEU A 346 -7.06 -3.36 -23.12
C LEU A 346 -5.76 -2.62 -23.39
N ALA A 347 -4.75 -3.29 -23.92
CA ALA A 347 -3.47 -2.65 -24.26
C ALA A 347 -3.67 -1.49 -25.26
N ALA A 348 -4.48 -1.66 -26.28
CA ALA A 348 -4.83 -0.60 -27.23
C ALA A 348 -5.55 0.56 -26.54
N ALA A 349 -6.53 0.29 -25.66
CA ALA A 349 -7.24 1.32 -24.94
C ALA A 349 -6.33 2.08 -23.94
N LEU A 350 -5.34 1.41 -23.33
CA LEU A 350 -4.34 2.05 -22.47
C LEU A 350 -3.35 2.89 -23.27
N PHE A 351 -2.96 2.43 -24.45
CA PHE A 351 -2.08 3.18 -25.36
C PHE A 351 -2.72 4.50 -25.80
N GLU A 352 -4.02 4.49 -26.14
CA GLU A 352 -4.75 5.71 -26.51
C GLU A 352 -4.83 6.78 -25.41
N LYS A 353 -4.64 6.40 -24.15
CA LYS A 353 -4.56 7.34 -23.03
C LYS A 353 -3.23 8.10 -22.95
N LEU A 354 -2.21 7.67 -23.67
CA LEU A 354 -0.90 8.32 -23.66
C LEU A 354 -0.98 9.75 -24.24
N PRO A 355 -0.40 10.75 -23.58
CA PRO A 355 -0.49 12.14 -24.01
C PRO A 355 0.47 12.43 -25.17
N GLY A 356 -0.05 13.01 -26.25
CA GLY A 356 0.75 13.57 -27.33
C GLY A 356 1.42 12.53 -28.25
N ASP A 357 1.68 12.96 -29.49
CA ASP A 357 2.19 12.06 -30.55
C ASP A 357 3.67 11.63 -30.31
N GLU A 358 4.47 12.49 -29.67
CA GLU A 358 5.87 12.15 -29.35
C GLU A 358 5.92 10.99 -28.37
N VAL A 359 5.15 11.05 -27.27
CA VAL A 359 5.07 10.00 -26.26
C VAL A 359 4.59 8.68 -26.91
N ARG A 360 3.53 8.75 -27.72
CA ARG A 360 3.01 7.57 -28.40
C ARG A 360 4.05 6.93 -29.31
N ARG A 361 4.74 7.71 -30.14
CA ARG A 361 5.82 7.19 -31.01
C ARG A 361 6.94 6.52 -30.24
N GLU A 362 7.41 7.15 -29.17
CA GLU A 362 8.49 6.63 -28.33
C GLU A 362 8.10 5.33 -27.63
N VAL A 363 6.88 5.27 -27.09
CA VAL A 363 6.36 4.07 -26.43
C VAL A 363 6.10 2.96 -27.45
N GLU A 364 5.50 3.27 -28.61
CA GLU A 364 5.23 2.29 -29.66
C GLU A 364 6.53 1.65 -30.18
N ALA A 365 7.56 2.44 -30.39
CA ALA A 365 8.87 1.93 -30.85
C ALA A 365 9.51 0.94 -29.86
N ARG A 366 9.30 1.14 -28.54
CA ARG A 366 9.75 0.22 -27.49
C ARG A 366 8.84 -1.00 -27.39
N TRP A 367 7.52 -0.77 -27.45
CA TRP A 367 6.54 -1.84 -27.36
C TRP A 367 6.69 -2.86 -28.50
N LYS A 368 6.94 -2.41 -29.74
CA LYS A 368 7.23 -3.29 -30.89
C LYS A 368 8.45 -4.20 -30.69
N LYS A 369 9.42 -3.80 -29.87
CA LYS A 369 10.59 -4.63 -29.57
C LYS A 369 10.29 -5.73 -28.52
N LEU A 370 9.20 -5.61 -27.78
CA LEU A 370 8.77 -6.57 -26.77
C LEU A 370 7.80 -7.63 -27.34
N GLN A 371 7.24 -7.37 -28.52
CA GLN A 371 6.36 -8.31 -29.25
C GLN A 371 7.16 -9.36 -30.01
#